data_105a3e0bb8dcce1b6bfe96082dcf65f1
#
_entry.id   105a3e0bb8dcce1b6bfe96082dcf65f1
#
_cell.length_a   1.000
_cell.length_b   1.000
_cell.length_c   1.000
_cell.angle_alpha   90.00
_cell.angle_beta   90.00
_cell.angle_gamma   90.00
#
_symmetry.space_group_name_H-M   'P 1'
#
loop_
_entity.id
_entity.type
_entity.pdbx_description
1 polymer ?
#
loop_
_entity_poly.entity_id
_entity_poly.type
_entity_poly.pdbx_seq_one_letter_code
_entity_poly.pdbx_strand_id
1 'polypeptide(L)'
;RDVGLEIFLETSGTHPFSGEFDWVCLSPKRQQPPLAEAFGRAHELKVIIQTEDDFLWAEENARRVGRYCRLYLQPEWSVFDEIMPKIVEYAKSNPRWSISIQTHKFMRIP
;
A
#
# COMPACT_ATOMS: atom_id res chain seq x y z
N ARG A 1 -3.15 -13.21 -21.71
CA ARG A 1 -4.23 -13.37 -20.77
C ARG A 1 -5.50 -13.59 -21.50
N ASP A 2 -5.79 -14.73 -21.80
CA ASP A 2 -6.99 -15.03 -22.44
C ASP A 2 -7.88 -15.55 -21.40
N VAL A 3 -8.95 -16.00 -21.54
CA VAL A 3 -9.94 -16.57 -20.65
C VAL A 3 -10.31 -15.66 -19.49
N GLY A 4 -10.04 -14.39 -19.59
CA GLY A 4 -10.51 -13.44 -18.60
C GLY A 4 -9.81 -13.47 -17.26
N LEU A 5 -8.67 -14.11 -17.16
CA LEU A 5 -7.91 -14.09 -15.91
C LEU A 5 -7.18 -12.78 -15.77
N GLU A 6 -7.18 -12.28 -14.56
CA GLU A 6 -6.46 -11.05 -14.25
C GLU A 6 -5.19 -11.39 -13.52
N ILE A 7 -4.15 -10.64 -13.81
CA ILE A 7 -2.83 -10.85 -13.21
C ILE A 7 -2.53 -9.71 -12.27
N PHE A 8 -2.39 -10.04 -10.98
CA PHE A 8 -2.07 -9.06 -9.97
C PHE A 8 -0.66 -9.26 -9.48
N LEU A 9 0.01 -8.16 -9.20
CA LEU A 9 1.34 -8.17 -8.60
C LEU A 9 1.32 -7.31 -7.35
N GLU A 10 1.73 -7.89 -6.23
CA GLU A 10 1.99 -7.09 -5.04
C GLU A 10 3.48 -7.14 -4.79
N THR A 11 4.12 -5.97 -4.67
CA THR A 11 5.58 -5.91 -4.64
C THR A 11 6.03 -4.78 -3.74
N SER A 12 7.22 -4.94 -3.16
CA SER A 12 7.87 -3.84 -2.45
C SER A 12 8.61 -2.92 -3.40
N GLY A 13 8.72 -3.31 -4.67
CA GLY A 13 9.35 -2.46 -5.68
C GLY A 13 10.85 -2.41 -5.61
N THR A 14 11.50 -3.30 -4.86
CA THR A 14 12.94 -3.25 -4.67
C THR A 14 13.72 -3.91 -5.79
N HIS A 15 13.03 -4.65 -6.66
CA HIS A 15 13.67 -5.29 -7.80
C HIS A 15 12.92 -4.91 -9.06
N PRO A 16 13.61 -4.83 -10.20
CA PRO A 16 12.91 -4.58 -11.46
C PRO A 16 11.95 -5.72 -11.74
N PHE A 17 10.83 -5.39 -12.34
CA PHE A 17 9.92 -6.44 -12.77
C PHE A 17 9.48 -6.13 -14.19
N SER A 18 9.24 -7.19 -14.95
CA SER A 18 8.89 -7.07 -16.36
C SER A 18 7.57 -7.82 -16.57
N GLY A 19 7.04 -7.68 -17.78
CA GLY A 19 5.78 -8.29 -18.10
C GLY A 19 4.63 -7.36 -17.85
N GLU A 20 3.46 -7.81 -18.20
CA GLU A 20 2.26 -7.02 -18.07
C GLU A 20 1.41 -7.56 -16.95
N PHE A 21 0.97 -6.64 -16.10
CA PHE A 21 0.09 -6.98 -14.98
C PHE A 21 -1.15 -6.14 -15.09
N ASP A 22 -2.29 -6.73 -14.77
CA ASP A 22 -3.54 -6.00 -14.78
C ASP A 22 -3.61 -5.01 -13.62
N TRP A 23 -2.96 -5.33 -12.53
CA TRP A 23 -2.99 -4.49 -11.35
C TRP A 23 -1.68 -4.65 -10.57
N VAL A 24 -1.05 -3.53 -10.27
CA VAL A 24 0.20 -3.54 -9.51
C VAL A 24 -0.05 -2.82 -8.20
N CYS A 25 0.12 -3.52 -7.09
CA CYS A 25 0.05 -2.94 -5.76
C CYS A 25 1.47 -2.77 -5.23
N LEU A 26 1.86 -1.52 -4.99
CA LEU A 26 3.18 -1.20 -4.46
C LEU A 26 3.07 -1.03 -2.95
N SER A 27 3.86 -1.84 -2.22
CA SER A 27 3.88 -1.77 -0.77
C SER A 27 5.31 -1.50 -0.32
N PRO A 28 5.72 -0.22 -0.23
CA PRO A 28 7.11 0.11 0.03
C PRO A 28 7.53 -0.27 1.45
N LYS A 29 8.82 -0.54 1.61
CA LYS A 29 9.42 -0.82 2.90
C LYS A 29 10.45 0.24 3.20
N ARG A 30 10.53 0.67 4.46
CA ARG A 30 11.48 1.71 4.82
C ARG A 30 12.92 1.25 4.65
N GLN A 31 13.18 -0.02 4.94
CA GLN A 31 14.54 -0.54 4.89
C GLN A 31 15.07 -0.63 3.46
N GLN A 32 14.17 -0.82 2.52
CA GLN A 32 14.54 -0.95 1.11
C GLN A 32 13.56 -0.16 0.27
N PRO A 33 13.87 1.11 -0.02
CA PRO A 33 12.95 1.93 -0.81
C PRO A 33 12.73 1.35 -2.20
N PRO A 34 11.56 1.56 -2.77
CA PRO A 34 11.28 1.05 -4.12
C PRO A 34 12.15 1.74 -5.16
N LEU A 35 12.34 1.03 -6.27
CA LEU A 35 12.97 1.63 -7.44
C LEU A 35 12.03 2.68 -8.02
N ALA A 36 12.62 3.69 -8.66
CA ALA A 36 11.83 4.77 -9.23
C ALA A 36 10.79 4.26 -10.21
N GLU A 37 11.13 3.26 -11.01
CA GLU A 37 10.19 2.75 -12.02
C GLU A 37 8.97 2.11 -11.38
N ALA A 38 9.10 1.58 -10.17
CA ALA A 38 7.97 0.92 -9.51
C ALA A 38 6.87 1.92 -9.20
N PHE A 39 7.23 3.16 -8.83
CA PHE A 39 6.23 4.18 -8.55
C PHE A 39 5.40 4.50 -9.77
N GLY A 40 6.03 4.52 -10.95
CA GLY A 40 5.32 4.84 -12.18
C GLY A 40 4.38 3.75 -12.64
N ARG A 41 4.60 2.52 -12.19
CA ARG A 41 3.77 1.40 -12.62
C ARG A 41 2.67 1.03 -11.62
N ALA A 42 2.64 1.67 -10.47
CA ALA A 42 1.70 1.28 -9.41
C ALA A 42 0.29 1.73 -9.74
N HIS A 43 -0.66 0.82 -9.60
CA HIS A 43 -2.08 1.12 -9.67
C HIS A 43 -2.61 1.46 -8.29
N GLU A 44 -2.00 0.91 -7.27
CA GLU A 44 -2.33 1.28 -5.91
C GLU A 44 -1.06 1.28 -5.07
N LEU A 45 -1.05 2.15 -4.08
CA LEU A 45 0.02 2.27 -3.12
C LEU A 45 -0.55 1.93 -1.75
N LYS A 46 0.04 0.93 -1.11
CA LYS A 46 -0.43 0.49 0.20
C LYS A 46 0.72 0.68 1.18
N VAL A 47 0.53 1.57 2.15
CA VAL A 47 1.59 1.91 3.10
C VAL A 47 1.20 1.38 4.46
N ILE A 48 2.10 0.60 5.06
CA ILE A 48 1.86 0.03 6.38
C ILE A 48 2.25 1.03 7.43
N ILE A 49 1.33 1.30 8.34
CA ILE A 49 1.50 2.31 9.38
C ILE A 49 1.68 1.63 10.72
N GLN A 50 2.83 1.88 11.33
CA GLN A 50 3.13 1.35 12.65
C GLN A 50 3.18 2.46 13.69
N THR A 51 3.68 3.63 13.31
CA THR A 51 3.77 4.78 14.19
C THR A 51 3.24 6.01 13.46
N GLU A 52 3.08 7.11 14.22
CA GLU A 52 2.59 8.34 13.59
C GLU A 52 3.55 8.91 12.56
N ASP A 53 4.84 8.63 12.71
CA ASP A 53 5.81 9.09 11.72
C ASP A 53 5.56 8.47 10.35
N ASP A 54 4.92 7.31 10.33
CA ASP A 54 4.68 6.64 9.06
C ASP A 54 3.69 7.39 8.18
N PHE A 55 2.88 8.28 8.74
CA PHE A 55 1.99 9.09 7.91
C PHE A 55 2.78 10.03 7.00
N LEU A 56 3.86 10.64 7.52
CA LEU A 56 4.70 11.48 6.67
C LEU A 56 5.38 10.66 5.59
N TRP A 57 5.85 9.48 5.95
CA TRP A 57 6.47 8.60 4.99
C TRP A 57 5.47 8.18 3.91
N ALA A 58 4.21 7.94 4.32
CA ALA A 58 3.18 7.60 3.34
C ALA A 58 2.97 8.73 2.35
N GLU A 59 2.94 9.99 2.84
CA GLU A 59 2.76 11.11 1.94
C GLU A 59 3.95 11.27 0.98
N GLU A 60 5.16 10.99 1.45
CA GLU A 60 6.31 11.06 0.58
C GLU A 60 6.21 10.05 -0.55
N ASN A 61 5.77 8.84 -0.24
CA ASN A 61 5.57 7.84 -1.28
C ASN A 61 4.44 8.23 -2.21
N ALA A 62 3.38 8.81 -1.66
CA ALA A 62 2.23 9.20 -2.48
C ALA A 62 2.58 10.25 -3.51
N ARG A 63 3.56 11.10 -3.22
CA ARG A 63 3.98 12.12 -4.16
C ARG A 63 4.69 11.52 -5.38
N ARG A 64 5.12 10.27 -5.28
CA ARG A 64 5.92 9.66 -6.34
C ARG A 64 5.10 8.77 -7.26
N VAL A 65 3.86 8.44 -6.90
CA VAL A 65 3.00 7.63 -7.76
C VAL A 65 2.16 8.54 -8.64
N GLY A 66 1.52 7.94 -9.67
CA GLY A 66 0.69 8.70 -10.58
C GLY A 66 -0.58 9.19 -9.92
N ARG A 67 -1.21 10.18 -10.57
CA ARG A 67 -2.37 10.84 -9.99
C ARG A 67 -3.58 9.92 -9.85
N TYR A 68 -3.63 8.86 -10.63
CA TYR A 68 -4.75 7.94 -10.57
C TYR A 68 -4.46 6.72 -9.72
N CYS A 69 -3.29 6.66 -9.11
CA CYS A 69 -2.94 5.57 -8.23
C CYS A 69 -3.79 5.66 -6.96
N ARG A 70 -4.37 4.53 -6.55
CA ARG A 70 -5.17 4.50 -5.34
C ARG A 70 -4.26 4.41 -4.14
N LEU A 71 -4.63 5.11 -3.07
CA LEU A 71 -3.79 5.22 -1.87
C LEU A 71 -4.46 4.52 -0.70
N TYR A 72 -3.71 3.62 -0.05
CA TYR A 72 -4.24 2.86 1.08
C TYR A 72 -3.28 2.93 2.26
N LEU A 73 -3.83 3.11 3.44
CA LEU A 73 -3.12 2.96 4.70
C LEU A 73 -3.52 1.64 5.33
N GLN A 74 -2.55 0.88 5.80
CA GLN A 74 -2.84 -0.41 6.41
C GLN A 74 -2.17 -0.46 7.77
N PRO A 75 -2.92 -0.82 8.84
CA PRO A 75 -2.30 -0.92 10.15
C PRO A 75 -1.32 -2.09 10.20
N GLU A 76 -0.20 -1.87 10.86
CA GLU A 76 0.72 -2.96 11.15
C GLU A 76 0.05 -3.81 12.23
N TRP A 77 0.01 -5.12 12.00
CA TRP A 77 -0.84 -5.99 12.80
C TRP A 77 -0.51 -6.00 14.28
N SER A 78 0.77 -5.97 14.62
CA SER A 78 1.18 -6.09 16.01
C SER A 78 0.78 -4.89 16.87
N VAL A 79 0.49 -3.76 16.24
CA VAL A 79 0.05 -2.55 16.97
C VAL A 79 -1.33 -2.10 16.52
N PHE A 80 -2.13 -3.03 16.02
CA PHE A 80 -3.40 -2.70 15.42
C PHE A 80 -4.29 -1.86 16.34
N ASP A 81 -4.44 -2.27 17.60
CA ASP A 81 -5.35 -1.57 18.51
C ASP A 81 -4.90 -0.16 18.80
N GLU A 82 -3.60 0.09 18.76
CA GLU A 82 -3.07 1.41 19.04
C GLU A 82 -3.10 2.31 17.82
N ILE A 83 -2.83 1.75 16.65
CA ILE A 83 -2.64 2.58 15.48
C ILE A 83 -3.91 2.80 14.68
N MET A 84 -4.86 1.86 14.77
CA MET A 84 -6.07 1.96 13.95
C MET A 84 -6.87 3.24 14.19
N PRO A 85 -7.09 3.67 15.45
CA PRO A 85 -7.82 4.93 15.65
C PRO A 85 -7.12 6.12 14.99
N LYS A 86 -5.78 6.12 14.98
CA LYS A 86 -5.05 7.21 14.36
C LYS A 86 -5.16 7.17 12.85
N ILE A 87 -5.19 5.96 12.28
CA ILE A 87 -5.40 5.83 10.83
C ILE A 87 -6.77 6.33 10.43
N VAL A 88 -7.79 6.00 11.22
CA VAL A 88 -9.15 6.45 10.93
C VAL A 88 -9.22 7.98 10.94
N GLU A 89 -8.62 8.61 11.95
CA GLU A 89 -8.62 10.06 12.01
C GLU A 89 -7.87 10.67 10.84
N TYR A 90 -6.73 10.07 10.49
CA TYR A 90 -5.95 10.59 9.38
C TYR A 90 -6.72 10.49 8.06
N ALA A 91 -7.39 9.36 7.83
CA ALA A 91 -8.14 9.18 6.60
C ALA A 91 -9.31 10.14 6.52
N LYS A 92 -9.94 10.47 7.65
CA LYS A 92 -11.02 11.45 7.65
C LYS A 92 -10.52 12.82 7.23
N SER A 93 -9.34 13.19 7.68
CA SER A 93 -8.77 14.49 7.34
C SER A 93 -8.10 14.51 5.98
N ASN A 94 -7.80 13.35 5.43
CA ASN A 94 -7.10 13.23 4.15
C ASN A 94 -7.85 12.22 3.29
N PRO A 95 -8.97 12.61 2.70
CA PRO A 95 -9.89 11.63 2.09
C PRO A 95 -9.37 10.94 0.84
N ARG A 96 -8.22 11.37 0.31
CA ARG A 96 -7.63 10.60 -0.80
C ARG A 96 -7.08 9.26 -0.33
N TRP A 97 -6.92 9.06 0.97
CA TRP A 97 -6.46 7.79 1.52
C TRP A 97 -7.65 6.94 1.94
N SER A 98 -7.59 5.66 1.60
CA SER A 98 -8.52 4.66 2.08
C SER A 98 -7.82 3.75 3.06
N ILE A 99 -8.59 2.94 3.76
CA ILE A 99 -8.00 2.03 4.75
C ILE A 99 -8.07 0.61 4.22
N SER A 100 -6.93 -0.09 4.30
CA SER A 100 -6.85 -1.48 3.88
C SER A 100 -6.63 -2.35 5.11
N ILE A 101 -7.39 -3.44 5.20
CA ILE A 101 -7.30 -4.35 6.32
C ILE A 101 -7.07 -5.75 5.77
N GLN A 102 -6.10 -6.46 6.36
CA GLN A 102 -5.85 -7.83 5.96
C GLN A 102 -6.82 -8.73 6.66
N THR A 103 -7.94 -8.99 6.02
CA THR A 103 -9.03 -9.70 6.68
C THR A 103 -8.66 -11.09 7.11
N HIS A 104 -7.73 -11.75 6.40
CA HIS A 104 -7.37 -13.10 6.79
C HIS A 104 -6.74 -13.16 8.17
N LYS A 105 -6.15 -12.07 8.64
CA LYS A 105 -5.59 -12.05 9.99
C LYS A 105 -6.65 -11.92 11.05
N PHE A 106 -7.78 -11.36 10.70
CA PHE A 106 -8.89 -11.28 11.64
C PHE A 106 -9.68 -12.57 11.69
N MET A 107 -9.87 -13.17 10.56
CA MET A 107 -10.54 -14.42 10.52
C MET A 107 -9.72 -15.53 11.08
N ARG A 108 -8.44 -15.36 11.09
CA ARG A 108 -7.52 -16.11 11.71
C ARG A 108 -7.85 -17.43 11.91
N ILE A 109 -7.90 -18.01 11.04
CA ILE A 109 -8.11 -19.36 11.11
C ILE A 109 -6.80 -19.97 11.02
N PRO A 110 -6.41 -20.70 11.94
CA PRO A 110 -5.10 -21.28 11.96
C PRO A 110 -4.83 -22.07 10.71
#